data_077561025263789f35d061aaf6c9da9a
#
_entry.id   077561025263789f35d061aaf6c9da9a
#
_cell.length_a   1.000
_cell.length_b   1.000
_cell.length_c   1.000
_cell.angle_alpha   90.00
_cell.angle_beta   90.00
_cell.angle_gamma   90.00
#
_symmetry.space_group_name_H-M   'P 1'
#
loop_
_entity.id
_entity.type
_entity.pdbx_description
1 polymer ?
#
loop_
_entity_poly.entity_id
_entity_poly.type
_entity_poly.pdbx_seq_one_letter_code
_entity_poly.pdbx_strand_id
1 'polypeptide(L)'
;ELGLKASAKYKKSARTVGDVIGKFHPHGDSAAYEAMVLMAQDFSYRYPLVDGQGNWGSPDDPKSFAAMRYTESRLTAYANVLLSELGQGTVDWQPNFDGTLDEPMVLPAQAPNLLLNGTTGIAVGMATDIPPHNLAEVVAATIYLLESPKASIADLCQFIKGPDFPTEAEIVTPANEMLALYETGRGALRVRAAYVVEDGAVVIHSLPHQVSGAKVLEQIAAQMQARKLPMVADLRDESDHEHPTRLVLVPRSNRIEVDAVMSHLFATTDLERTYRVNLNVIGIDGRPAVKSLLTILKEWLVFRKATVKRRLAYRLDRVER
;
A
#
# COMPACT_ATOMS: atom_id res chain seq x y z
N GLU A 1 -2.10 13.09 19.74
CA GLU A 1 -1.95 13.43 21.17
C GLU A 1 -0.49 13.78 21.50
N LEU A 2 0.50 13.03 21.03
CA LEU A 2 1.92 13.27 21.29
C LEU A 2 2.53 14.45 20.52
N GLY A 3 1.79 15.08 19.62
CA GLY A 3 2.27 16.18 18.79
C GLY A 3 3.36 15.78 17.79
N LEU A 4 3.42 14.53 17.37
CA LEU A 4 4.44 13.99 16.46
C LEU A 4 4.12 14.27 14.98
N LYS A 5 3.84 15.50 14.64
CA LYS A 5 3.63 15.95 13.25
C LYS A 5 4.93 15.81 12.42
N ALA A 6 4.80 15.87 11.11
CA ALA A 6 5.93 15.77 10.18
C ALA A 6 7.05 16.81 10.47
N SER A 7 6.68 17.98 11.01
CA SER A 7 7.62 19.04 11.39
C SER A 7 8.21 18.88 12.79
N ALA A 8 7.72 17.92 13.59
CA ALA A 8 8.22 17.70 14.97
C ALA A 8 9.56 16.97 14.95
N LYS A 9 10.27 17.03 16.05
CA LYS A 9 11.46 16.19 16.25
C LYS A 9 11.05 14.73 16.39
N TYR A 10 11.87 13.84 15.89
CA TYR A 10 11.70 12.40 16.11
C TYR A 10 11.70 12.06 17.60
N LYS A 11 10.91 11.08 17.97
CA LYS A 11 10.88 10.50 19.31
C LYS A 11 11.15 9.01 19.24
N LYS A 12 11.72 8.43 20.27
CA LYS A 12 11.92 6.99 20.37
C LYS A 12 10.61 6.24 20.13
N SER A 13 10.62 5.26 19.25
CA SER A 13 9.44 4.46 18.90
C SER A 13 8.83 3.79 20.15
N ALA A 14 9.66 3.37 21.09
CA ALA A 14 9.20 2.79 22.36
C ALA A 14 8.26 3.71 23.14
N ARG A 15 8.47 5.04 23.10
CA ARG A 15 7.58 6.00 23.74
C ARG A 15 6.19 6.01 23.08
N THR A 16 6.13 6.08 21.79
CA THR A 16 4.86 6.07 21.04
C THR A 16 4.12 4.76 21.24
N VAL A 17 4.81 3.62 21.16
CA VAL A 17 4.23 2.30 21.41
C VAL A 17 3.67 2.23 22.85
N GLY A 18 4.42 2.71 23.84
CA GLY A 18 3.98 2.74 25.22
C GLY A 18 2.69 3.54 25.42
N ASP A 19 2.59 4.72 24.81
CA ASP A 19 1.37 5.54 24.89
C ASP A 19 0.18 4.87 24.17
N VAL A 20 0.42 4.26 23.03
CA VAL A 20 -0.64 3.54 22.28
C VAL A 20 -1.22 2.39 23.09
N ILE A 21 -0.38 1.51 23.60
CA ILE A 21 -0.85 0.34 24.35
C ILE A 21 -1.36 0.73 25.76
N GLY A 22 -0.84 1.77 26.34
CA GLY A 22 -1.27 2.23 27.66
C GLY A 22 -2.58 3.01 27.65
N LYS A 23 -2.90 3.71 26.56
CA LYS A 23 -4.04 4.63 26.50
C LYS A 23 -5.17 4.20 25.57
N PHE A 24 -4.86 3.52 24.46
CA PHE A 24 -5.84 3.30 23.39
C PHE A 24 -5.99 1.84 22.95
N HIS A 25 -4.92 1.04 23.02
CA HIS A 25 -4.92 -0.31 22.48
C HIS A 25 -4.21 -1.30 23.40
N PRO A 26 -4.92 -1.85 24.41
CA PRO A 26 -4.32 -2.66 25.46
C PRO A 26 -3.94 -4.06 24.99
N HIS A 27 -2.99 -4.15 24.10
CA HIS A 27 -2.43 -5.38 23.52
C HIS A 27 -0.91 -5.40 23.69
N GLY A 28 -0.26 -6.44 23.20
CA GLY A 28 1.19 -6.56 23.27
C GLY A 28 1.92 -5.44 22.53
N ASP A 29 3.04 -4.99 23.08
CA ASP A 29 3.89 -3.94 22.50
C ASP A 29 4.46 -4.35 21.12
N SER A 30 4.77 -5.63 20.94
CA SER A 30 5.26 -6.16 19.66
C SER A 30 4.24 -5.96 18.53
N ALA A 31 2.97 -6.22 18.79
CA ALA A 31 1.92 -6.05 17.78
C ALA A 31 1.76 -4.57 17.39
N ALA A 32 1.78 -3.66 18.35
CA ALA A 32 1.70 -2.22 18.08
C ALA A 32 2.94 -1.72 17.32
N TYR A 33 4.13 -2.18 17.71
CA TYR A 33 5.36 -1.80 17.01
C TYR A 33 5.42 -2.36 15.59
N GLU A 34 5.04 -3.61 15.37
CA GLU A 34 4.99 -4.21 14.02
C GLU A 34 4.03 -3.45 13.09
N ALA A 35 2.89 -2.99 13.60
CA ALA A 35 1.98 -2.14 12.85
C ALA A 35 2.65 -0.79 12.47
N MET A 36 3.37 -0.18 13.40
CA MET A 36 4.14 1.04 13.14
C MET A 36 5.21 0.80 12.08
N VAL A 37 5.92 -0.31 12.14
CA VAL A 37 6.96 -0.68 11.17
C VAL A 37 6.37 -0.77 9.75
N LEU A 38 5.23 -1.44 9.57
CA LEU A 38 4.57 -1.53 8.27
C LEU A 38 4.21 -0.15 7.72
N MET A 39 3.71 0.75 8.56
CA MET A 39 3.35 2.12 8.16
C MET A 39 4.57 2.98 7.80
N ALA A 40 5.77 2.60 8.25
CA ALA A 40 7.01 3.31 7.94
C ALA A 40 7.74 2.75 6.72
N GLN A 41 7.44 1.52 6.31
CA GLN A 41 8.11 0.87 5.18
C GLN A 41 7.53 1.37 3.86
N ASP A 42 8.35 2.04 3.06
CA ASP A 42 7.97 2.57 1.75
C ASP A 42 7.75 1.46 0.69
N PHE A 43 8.25 0.27 0.95
CA PHE A 43 8.01 -0.94 0.14
C PHE A 43 6.77 -1.73 0.59
N SER A 44 6.16 -1.38 1.73
CA SER A 44 4.92 -1.98 2.24
C SER A 44 3.71 -1.07 2.01
N TYR A 45 3.86 0.23 2.23
CA TYR A 45 2.83 1.24 2.04
C TYR A 45 3.14 2.12 0.83
N ARG A 46 2.17 2.31 -0.05
CA ARG A 46 2.31 3.23 -1.20
C ARG A 46 2.49 4.67 -0.73
N TYR A 47 1.80 5.06 0.33
CA TYR A 47 1.89 6.35 1.00
C TYR A 47 2.13 6.13 2.50
N PRO A 48 3.39 6.01 2.93
CA PRO A 48 3.70 5.77 4.34
C PRO A 48 3.09 6.80 5.28
N LEU A 49 2.64 6.36 6.44
CA LEU A 49 2.04 7.19 7.48
C LEU A 49 3.03 7.54 8.59
N VAL A 50 4.08 6.76 8.72
CA VAL A 50 5.16 6.94 9.72
C VAL A 50 6.46 7.26 9.00
N ASP A 51 7.13 8.31 9.47
CA ASP A 51 8.48 8.70 9.07
C ASP A 51 9.45 8.18 10.13
N GLY A 52 10.26 7.20 9.78
CA GLY A 52 11.16 6.50 10.68
C GLY A 52 12.62 6.80 10.44
N GLN A 53 13.39 6.85 11.53
CA GLN A 53 14.85 6.86 11.53
C GLN A 53 15.40 5.59 12.15
N GLY A 54 16.40 5.00 11.53
CA GLY A 54 17.03 3.76 11.96
C GLY A 54 16.76 2.60 10.99
N ASN A 55 16.91 1.38 11.48
CA ASN A 55 16.64 0.18 10.69
C ASN A 55 15.16 -0.24 10.81
N TRP A 56 14.42 -0.07 9.75
CA TRP A 56 13.00 -0.41 9.63
C TRP A 56 12.75 -1.61 8.71
N GLY A 57 13.77 -2.43 8.46
CA GLY A 57 13.70 -3.57 7.56
C GLY A 57 14.04 -3.24 6.11
N SER A 58 14.01 -4.23 5.28
CA SER A 58 14.27 -4.12 3.84
C SER A 58 13.28 -4.96 3.04
N PRO A 59 13.15 -4.74 1.72
CA PRO A 59 12.30 -5.59 0.87
C PRO A 59 12.64 -7.08 0.92
N ASP A 60 13.92 -7.42 1.08
CA ASP A 60 14.36 -8.82 1.19
C ASP A 60 14.06 -9.44 2.55
N ASP A 61 14.08 -8.63 3.59
CA ASP A 61 13.80 -9.08 4.96
C ASP A 61 12.98 -7.99 5.70
N PRO A 62 11.68 -7.90 5.44
CA PRO A 62 10.83 -6.87 6.02
C PRO A 62 10.61 -7.04 7.52
N LYS A 63 10.94 -8.18 8.09
CA LYS A 63 10.83 -8.46 9.53
C LYS A 63 12.13 -8.25 10.31
N SER A 64 13.24 -7.99 9.64
CA SER A 64 14.54 -7.71 10.25
C SER A 64 14.72 -6.21 10.50
N PHE A 65 13.96 -5.68 11.44
CA PHE A 65 14.04 -4.30 11.88
C PHE A 65 14.60 -4.22 13.30
N ALA A 66 15.15 -3.05 13.66
CA ALA A 66 15.67 -2.82 15.00
C ALA A 66 14.56 -2.76 16.05
N ALA A 67 14.88 -3.09 17.29
CA ALA A 67 13.96 -2.97 18.40
C ALA A 67 13.49 -1.52 18.59
N MET A 68 12.29 -1.34 19.13
CA MET A 68 11.65 -0.03 19.29
C MET A 68 12.43 0.96 20.16
N ARG A 69 13.33 0.47 21.02
CA ARG A 69 14.22 1.33 21.84
C ARG A 69 15.32 2.01 21.01
N TYR A 70 15.62 1.49 19.81
CA TYR A 70 16.65 2.04 18.93
C TYR A 70 16.11 2.94 17.84
N THR A 71 14.91 2.65 17.32
CA THR A 71 14.31 3.43 16.25
C THR A 71 13.64 4.69 16.78
N GLU A 72 13.56 5.69 15.89
CA GLU A 72 12.84 6.94 16.15
C GLU A 72 11.79 7.16 15.10
N SER A 73 10.70 7.81 15.44
CA SER A 73 9.56 7.99 14.55
C SER A 73 8.79 9.27 14.78
N ARG A 74 8.08 9.68 13.74
CA ARG A 74 7.07 10.75 13.74
C ARG A 74 6.11 10.46 12.58
N LEU A 75 5.07 11.26 12.43
CA LEU A 75 4.15 11.15 11.31
C LEU A 75 4.76 11.72 10.02
N THR A 76 4.34 11.19 8.89
CA THR A 76 4.66 11.76 7.56
C THR A 76 3.77 12.96 7.26
N ALA A 77 4.14 13.75 6.24
CA ALA A 77 3.27 14.81 5.72
C ALA A 77 1.94 14.24 5.20
N TYR A 78 1.96 13.06 4.58
CA TYR A 78 0.74 12.40 4.10
C TYR A 78 -0.24 12.04 5.24
N ALA A 79 0.25 11.69 6.42
CA ALA A 79 -0.62 11.40 7.56
C ALA A 79 -1.52 12.60 7.92
N ASN A 80 -1.08 13.82 7.61
CA ASN A 80 -1.87 15.02 7.82
C ASN A 80 -3.16 15.07 6.97
N VAL A 81 -3.18 14.40 5.83
CA VAL A 81 -4.39 14.23 5.00
C VAL A 81 -5.51 13.53 5.76
N LEU A 82 -5.16 12.65 6.70
CA LEU A 82 -6.11 11.91 7.53
C LEU A 82 -6.48 12.65 8.82
N LEU A 83 -5.59 13.50 9.33
CA LEU A 83 -5.65 13.99 10.72
C LEU A 83 -5.90 15.50 10.85
N SER A 84 -5.65 16.31 9.82
CA SER A 84 -5.61 17.76 9.92
C SER A 84 -6.93 18.41 10.39
N GLU A 85 -8.06 17.78 10.11
CA GLU A 85 -9.38 18.30 10.46
C GLU A 85 -9.94 17.70 11.77
N LEU A 86 -9.19 16.83 12.43
CA LEU A 86 -9.67 16.04 13.57
C LEU A 86 -10.21 16.90 14.72
N GLY A 87 -9.61 18.05 14.99
CA GLY A 87 -10.03 18.99 16.05
C GLY A 87 -11.12 19.97 15.64
N GLN A 88 -11.79 19.79 14.51
CA GLN A 88 -12.75 20.76 13.94
C GLN A 88 -14.19 20.25 13.94
N GLY A 89 -14.58 19.42 14.90
CA GLY A 89 -15.96 18.93 15.04
C GLY A 89 -16.38 17.97 13.92
N THR A 90 -15.43 17.41 13.17
CA THR A 90 -15.67 16.63 11.96
C THR A 90 -16.10 15.19 12.19
N VAL A 91 -15.79 14.62 13.36
CA VAL A 91 -16.02 13.23 13.69
C VAL A 91 -16.66 13.07 15.05
N ASP A 92 -17.30 11.93 15.27
CA ASP A 92 -17.79 11.53 16.58
C ASP A 92 -16.66 10.89 17.38
N TRP A 93 -16.73 11.04 18.70
CA TRP A 93 -15.77 10.51 19.65
C TRP A 93 -16.41 9.47 20.54
N GLN A 94 -15.63 8.52 20.97
CA GLN A 94 -16.06 7.48 21.91
C GLN A 94 -15.01 7.33 23.02
N PRO A 95 -15.40 6.87 24.21
CA PRO A 95 -14.43 6.56 25.25
C PRO A 95 -13.44 5.49 24.79
N ASN A 96 -12.19 5.62 25.24
CA ASN A 96 -11.19 4.58 25.08
C ASN A 96 -11.55 3.34 25.95
N PHE A 97 -10.71 2.32 25.97
CA PHE A 97 -11.00 1.03 26.63
C PHE A 97 -11.26 1.16 28.15
N ASP A 98 -10.68 2.12 28.85
CA ASP A 98 -10.86 2.34 30.30
C ASP A 98 -11.69 3.57 30.65
N GLY A 99 -12.22 4.27 29.68
CA GLY A 99 -13.07 5.46 29.86
C GLY A 99 -12.36 6.72 30.34
N THR A 100 -11.02 6.75 30.37
CA THR A 100 -10.24 7.89 30.85
C THR A 100 -9.97 8.95 29.77
N LEU A 101 -10.03 8.54 28.50
CA LEU A 101 -9.78 9.40 27.34
C LEU A 101 -10.84 9.12 26.27
N ASP A 102 -10.96 10.05 25.34
CA ASP A 102 -11.79 9.87 24.14
C ASP A 102 -10.91 9.61 22.93
N GLU A 103 -11.43 8.80 22.02
CA GLU A 103 -10.81 8.50 20.74
C GLU A 103 -11.81 8.70 19.59
N PRO A 104 -11.35 9.11 18.39
CA PRO A 104 -12.26 9.29 17.26
C PRO A 104 -12.80 7.95 16.76
N MET A 105 -14.07 7.92 16.41
CA MET A 105 -14.69 6.72 15.81
C MET A 105 -14.19 6.47 14.39
N VAL A 106 -13.91 7.54 13.64
CA VAL A 106 -13.33 7.53 12.30
C VAL A 106 -12.39 8.72 12.15
N LEU A 107 -11.51 8.70 11.15
CA LEU A 107 -10.66 9.84 10.83
C LEU A 107 -11.31 10.69 9.73
N PRO A 108 -11.18 12.03 9.80
CA PRO A 108 -11.74 12.94 8.81
C PRO A 108 -10.85 13.00 7.54
N ALA A 109 -10.71 11.88 6.87
CA ALA A 109 -9.82 11.74 5.74
C ALA A 109 -10.18 12.69 4.59
N GLN A 110 -9.21 13.47 4.12
CA GLN A 110 -9.35 14.36 2.97
C GLN A 110 -9.19 13.63 1.64
N ALA A 111 -8.74 12.40 1.66
CA ALA A 111 -8.61 11.53 0.51
C ALA A 111 -8.99 10.09 0.89
N PRO A 112 -9.45 9.25 -0.05
CA PRO A 112 -9.88 7.89 0.24
C PRO A 112 -8.68 6.97 0.48
N ASN A 113 -8.07 7.06 1.65
CA ASN A 113 -6.87 6.30 2.03
C ASN A 113 -7.04 4.78 1.87
N LEU A 114 -8.27 4.27 2.01
CA LEU A 114 -8.58 2.87 1.76
C LEU A 114 -8.11 2.40 0.37
N LEU A 115 -8.32 3.23 -0.66
CA LEU A 115 -7.86 2.94 -2.02
C LEU A 115 -6.40 3.32 -2.23
N LEU A 116 -5.91 4.36 -1.57
CA LEU A 116 -4.56 4.87 -1.79
C LEU A 116 -3.49 3.93 -1.22
N ASN A 117 -3.68 3.44 -0.01
CA ASN A 117 -2.78 2.47 0.61
C ASN A 117 -3.25 1.03 0.48
N GLY A 118 -4.52 0.81 0.15
CA GLY A 118 -5.09 -0.51 0.19
C GLY A 118 -5.14 -1.09 1.60
N THR A 119 -5.56 -2.31 1.71
CA THR A 119 -5.51 -3.07 2.96
C THR A 119 -5.70 -4.56 2.68
N THR A 120 -5.19 -5.40 3.55
CA THR A 120 -5.48 -6.83 3.58
C THR A 120 -5.87 -7.21 4.99
N GLY A 121 -6.82 -8.13 5.12
CA GLY A 121 -7.25 -8.60 6.42
C GLY A 121 -8.11 -9.84 6.32
N ILE A 122 -8.02 -10.68 7.35
CA ILE A 122 -8.80 -11.92 7.48
C ILE A 122 -9.59 -11.83 8.77
N ALA A 123 -10.91 -11.95 8.64
CA ALA A 123 -11.82 -12.05 9.76
C ALA A 123 -12.55 -13.39 9.70
N VAL A 124 -13.31 -13.70 10.75
CA VAL A 124 -14.14 -14.91 10.74
C VAL A 124 -15.26 -14.75 9.70
N GLY A 125 -15.25 -15.62 8.69
CA GLY A 125 -16.25 -15.65 7.64
C GLY A 125 -16.12 -14.60 6.54
N MET A 126 -15.08 -13.74 6.59
CA MET A 126 -14.85 -12.74 5.54
C MET A 126 -13.39 -12.36 5.45
N ALA A 127 -12.99 -11.84 4.30
CA ALA A 127 -11.65 -11.31 4.06
C ALA A 127 -11.74 -10.06 3.17
N THR A 128 -10.71 -9.24 3.20
CA THR A 128 -10.54 -8.12 2.28
C THR A 128 -9.13 -8.12 1.71
N ASP A 129 -9.02 -7.79 0.44
CA ASP A 129 -7.75 -7.62 -0.27
C ASP A 129 -7.89 -6.44 -1.23
N ILE A 130 -7.55 -5.26 -0.77
CA ILE A 130 -7.64 -4.02 -1.55
C ILE A 130 -6.23 -3.58 -1.90
N PRO A 131 -5.87 -3.56 -3.21
CA PRO A 131 -4.56 -3.07 -3.63
C PRO A 131 -4.47 -1.55 -3.51
N PRO A 132 -3.25 -0.99 -3.36
CA PRO A 132 -3.06 0.45 -3.36
C PRO A 132 -3.26 1.07 -4.74
N HIS A 133 -3.53 2.37 -4.76
CA HIS A 133 -3.80 3.15 -5.98
C HIS A 133 -3.06 4.48 -5.97
N ASN A 134 -2.85 5.03 -7.16
CA ASN A 134 -2.18 6.31 -7.35
C ASN A 134 -3.06 7.48 -6.90
N LEU A 135 -2.51 8.37 -6.08
CA LEU A 135 -3.22 9.53 -5.53
C LEU A 135 -3.79 10.44 -6.63
N ALA A 136 -2.98 10.80 -7.62
CA ALA A 136 -3.40 11.68 -8.70
C ALA A 136 -4.53 11.07 -9.53
N GLU A 137 -4.45 9.77 -9.84
CA GLU A 137 -5.49 9.04 -10.57
C GLU A 137 -6.79 8.97 -9.79
N VAL A 138 -6.73 8.62 -8.51
CA VAL A 138 -7.92 8.50 -7.65
C VAL A 138 -8.57 9.86 -7.44
N VAL A 139 -7.79 10.91 -7.21
CA VAL A 139 -8.31 12.27 -7.04
C VAL A 139 -8.97 12.75 -8.33
N ALA A 140 -8.35 12.54 -9.48
CA ALA A 140 -8.93 12.93 -10.78
C ALA A 140 -10.24 12.20 -11.05
N ALA A 141 -10.32 10.91 -10.81
CA ALA A 141 -11.56 10.13 -10.94
C ALA A 141 -12.64 10.59 -9.97
N THR A 142 -12.26 10.91 -8.75
CA THR A 142 -13.20 11.39 -7.71
C THR A 142 -13.78 12.77 -8.06
N ILE A 143 -12.95 13.69 -8.57
CA ILE A 143 -13.40 15.00 -9.05
C ILE A 143 -14.33 14.83 -10.24
N TYR A 144 -13.97 13.97 -11.20
CA TYR A 144 -14.84 13.67 -12.33
C TYR A 144 -16.20 13.13 -11.89
N LEU A 145 -16.23 12.20 -10.94
CA LEU A 145 -17.46 11.65 -10.38
C LEU A 145 -18.30 12.72 -9.66
N LEU A 146 -17.66 13.63 -8.95
CA LEU A 146 -18.34 14.76 -8.28
C LEU A 146 -19.04 15.67 -9.28
N GLU A 147 -18.40 15.98 -10.39
CA GLU A 147 -18.94 16.83 -11.47
C GLU A 147 -19.93 16.07 -12.37
N SER A 148 -19.78 14.75 -12.48
CA SER A 148 -20.60 13.86 -13.32
C SER A 148 -21.15 12.69 -12.50
N PRO A 149 -22.21 12.91 -11.69
CA PRO A 149 -22.71 11.87 -10.77
C PRO A 149 -23.23 10.60 -11.44
N LYS A 150 -23.47 10.65 -12.74
CA LYS A 150 -23.91 9.49 -13.55
C LYS A 150 -22.75 8.75 -14.23
N ALA A 151 -21.52 9.10 -13.91
CA ALA A 151 -20.34 8.42 -14.47
C ALA A 151 -20.41 6.91 -14.24
N SER A 152 -19.96 6.16 -15.24
CA SER A 152 -19.81 4.70 -15.17
C SER A 152 -18.44 4.31 -14.64
N ILE A 153 -18.26 3.03 -14.30
CA ILE A 153 -16.92 2.49 -13.96
C ILE A 153 -15.96 2.65 -15.14
N ALA A 154 -16.42 2.44 -16.37
CA ALA A 154 -15.59 2.68 -17.55
C ALA A 154 -15.08 4.10 -17.64
N ASP A 155 -15.90 5.10 -17.28
CA ASP A 155 -15.48 6.50 -17.22
C ASP A 155 -14.40 6.71 -16.14
N LEU A 156 -14.55 6.12 -14.97
CA LEU A 156 -13.55 6.20 -13.89
C LEU A 156 -12.23 5.52 -14.26
N CYS A 157 -12.28 4.43 -15.02
CA CYS A 157 -11.10 3.72 -15.50
C CYS A 157 -10.30 4.48 -16.57
N GLN A 158 -10.82 5.59 -17.09
CA GLN A 158 -10.01 6.51 -17.89
C GLN A 158 -8.97 7.24 -17.05
N PHE A 159 -9.25 7.44 -15.77
CA PHE A 159 -8.34 8.05 -14.78
C PHE A 159 -7.58 7.01 -13.98
N ILE A 160 -8.28 5.99 -13.46
CA ILE A 160 -7.69 4.90 -12.70
C ILE A 160 -7.43 3.72 -13.64
N LYS A 161 -6.19 3.59 -14.09
CA LYS A 161 -5.80 2.53 -15.04
C LYS A 161 -5.69 1.15 -14.38
N GLY A 162 -5.46 1.13 -13.09
CA GLY A 162 -5.28 -0.04 -12.26
C GLY A 162 -4.68 0.32 -10.91
N PRO A 163 -4.39 -0.66 -10.07
CA PRO A 163 -3.62 -0.45 -8.84
C PRO A 163 -2.23 0.11 -9.10
N ASP A 164 -1.65 0.71 -8.06
CA ASP A 164 -0.32 1.31 -8.07
C ASP A 164 0.45 0.83 -6.82
N PHE A 165 1.16 -0.27 -6.98
CA PHE A 165 1.96 -0.85 -5.90
C PHE A 165 3.22 -0.01 -5.61
N PRO A 166 3.84 -0.18 -4.43
CA PRO A 166 5.08 0.53 -4.07
C PRO A 166 6.32 0.11 -4.89
N THR A 167 6.18 -0.71 -5.90
CA THR A 167 7.25 -1.12 -6.82
C THR A 167 6.96 -0.67 -8.24
N GLU A 168 7.96 -0.63 -9.09
CA GLU A 168 7.83 -0.27 -10.51
C GLU A 168 7.56 -1.48 -11.41
N ALA A 169 7.11 -2.60 -10.83
CA ALA A 169 6.71 -3.78 -11.58
C ALA A 169 5.45 -3.52 -12.43
N GLU A 170 5.25 -4.32 -13.45
CA GLU A 170 4.18 -4.13 -14.43
C GLU A 170 2.96 -4.99 -14.13
N ILE A 171 1.77 -4.39 -14.13
CA ILE A 171 0.50 -5.10 -14.11
C ILE A 171 0.19 -5.53 -15.54
N VAL A 172 0.12 -6.84 -15.77
CA VAL A 172 -0.12 -7.41 -17.11
C VAL A 172 -1.54 -7.95 -17.29
N THR A 173 -2.41 -7.71 -16.34
CA THR A 173 -3.83 -8.03 -16.41
C THR A 173 -4.47 -7.25 -17.56
N PRO A 174 -5.19 -7.90 -18.48
CA PRO A 174 -5.86 -7.21 -19.58
C PRO A 174 -6.88 -6.17 -19.12
N ALA A 175 -7.06 -5.12 -19.91
CA ALA A 175 -7.94 -4.00 -19.56
C ALA A 175 -9.41 -4.41 -19.31
N ASN A 176 -9.92 -5.39 -20.07
CA ASN A 176 -11.27 -5.92 -19.89
C ASN A 176 -11.43 -6.69 -18.57
N GLU A 177 -10.41 -7.42 -18.14
CA GLU A 177 -10.39 -8.11 -16.84
C GLU A 177 -10.26 -7.09 -15.70
N MET A 178 -9.48 -6.03 -15.87
CA MET A 178 -9.37 -4.94 -14.93
C MET A 178 -10.71 -4.21 -14.73
N LEU A 179 -11.40 -3.92 -15.82
CA LEU A 179 -12.74 -3.32 -15.77
C LEU A 179 -13.72 -4.22 -15.02
N ALA A 180 -13.75 -5.51 -15.33
CA ALA A 180 -14.62 -6.49 -14.66
C ALA A 180 -14.32 -6.57 -13.14
N LEU A 181 -13.03 -6.51 -12.77
CA LEU A 181 -12.60 -6.49 -11.38
C LEU A 181 -13.16 -5.26 -10.64
N TYR A 182 -13.10 -4.08 -11.24
CA TYR A 182 -13.64 -2.87 -10.65
C TYR A 182 -15.17 -2.82 -10.64
N GLU A 183 -15.83 -3.47 -11.59
CA GLU A 183 -17.29 -3.59 -11.63
C GLU A 183 -17.82 -4.54 -10.54
N THR A 184 -17.17 -5.68 -10.36
CA THR A 184 -17.62 -6.73 -9.43
C THR A 184 -17.02 -6.59 -8.04
N GLY A 185 -15.91 -5.89 -7.88
CA GLY A 185 -15.14 -5.82 -6.65
C GLY A 185 -14.31 -7.07 -6.35
N ARG A 186 -14.23 -8.01 -7.29
CA ARG A 186 -13.47 -9.27 -7.15
C ARG A 186 -12.70 -9.59 -8.41
N GLY A 187 -11.54 -10.20 -8.24
CA GLY A 187 -10.71 -10.65 -9.34
C GLY A 187 -9.30 -10.97 -8.91
N ALA A 188 -8.42 -11.04 -9.88
CA ALA A 188 -7.00 -11.28 -9.67
C ALA A 188 -6.16 -10.36 -10.56
N LEU A 189 -5.01 -9.96 -10.04
CA LEU A 189 -4.01 -9.16 -10.74
C LEU A 189 -2.80 -10.02 -11.01
N ARG A 190 -2.24 -9.93 -12.22
CA ARG A 190 -0.94 -10.50 -12.55
C ARG A 190 0.07 -9.38 -12.68
N VAL A 191 1.16 -9.50 -11.92
CA VAL A 191 2.21 -8.49 -11.84
C VAL A 191 3.55 -9.14 -12.16
N ARG A 192 4.29 -8.54 -13.07
CA ARG A 192 5.61 -9.00 -13.53
C ARG A 192 6.71 -8.05 -13.13
N ALA A 193 7.87 -8.60 -12.82
CA ALA A 193 9.10 -7.84 -12.63
C ALA A 193 9.42 -7.00 -13.88
N ALA A 194 9.96 -5.83 -13.66
CA ALA A 194 10.49 -4.98 -14.72
C ALA A 194 11.98 -5.23 -14.93
N TYR A 195 12.40 -5.31 -16.19
CA TYR A 195 13.78 -5.52 -16.56
C TYR A 195 14.19 -4.71 -17.79
N VAL A 196 15.47 -4.52 -17.92
CA VAL A 196 16.13 -3.94 -19.12
C VAL A 196 17.26 -4.85 -19.55
N VAL A 197 17.71 -4.69 -20.80
CA VAL A 197 18.90 -5.37 -21.30
C VAL A 197 20.04 -4.36 -21.35
N GLU A 198 21.11 -4.64 -20.61
CA GLU A 198 22.33 -3.83 -20.56
C GLU A 198 23.55 -4.71 -20.94
N ASP A 199 24.28 -4.31 -21.97
CA ASP A 199 25.48 -5.03 -22.42
C ASP A 199 25.26 -6.55 -22.64
N GLY A 200 24.06 -6.91 -23.15
CA GLY A 200 23.68 -8.28 -23.37
C GLY A 200 23.19 -9.04 -22.15
N ALA A 201 23.23 -8.47 -20.97
CA ALA A 201 22.71 -9.05 -19.75
C ALA A 201 21.31 -8.54 -19.42
N VAL A 202 20.50 -9.38 -18.78
CA VAL A 202 19.18 -8.99 -18.27
C VAL A 202 19.36 -8.41 -16.86
N VAL A 203 18.91 -7.18 -16.67
CA VAL A 203 18.93 -6.50 -15.39
C VAL A 203 17.50 -6.32 -14.91
N ILE A 204 17.13 -7.04 -13.86
CA ILE A 204 15.82 -6.90 -13.19
C ILE A 204 15.96 -5.79 -12.17
N HIS A 205 15.22 -4.70 -12.36
CA HIS A 205 15.32 -3.51 -11.50
C HIS A 205 14.09 -3.28 -10.62
N SER A 206 13.02 -4.05 -10.79
CA SER A 206 11.85 -4.00 -9.91
C SER A 206 11.17 -5.35 -9.85
N LEU A 207 10.72 -5.72 -8.66
CA LEU A 207 10.04 -6.99 -8.38
C LEU A 207 8.56 -6.74 -8.09
N PRO A 208 7.71 -7.75 -8.28
CA PRO A 208 6.33 -7.69 -7.80
C PRO A 208 6.27 -7.37 -6.29
N HIS A 209 5.19 -6.75 -5.86
CA HIS A 209 4.98 -6.36 -4.46
C HIS A 209 5.15 -7.54 -3.50
N GLN A 210 5.89 -7.34 -2.41
CA GLN A 210 6.19 -8.34 -1.37
C GLN A 210 7.02 -9.54 -1.85
N VAL A 211 7.72 -9.41 -2.96
CA VAL A 211 8.65 -10.42 -3.45
C VAL A 211 10.07 -10.07 -3.06
N SER A 212 10.76 -11.01 -2.43
CA SER A 212 12.17 -10.88 -2.05
C SER A 212 13.08 -11.21 -3.24
N GLY A 213 14.08 -10.35 -3.48
CA GLY A 213 15.11 -10.59 -4.49
C GLY A 213 15.94 -11.83 -4.19
N ALA A 214 16.27 -12.06 -2.92
CA ALA A 214 17.01 -13.25 -2.48
C ALA A 214 16.25 -14.54 -2.80
N LYS A 215 14.94 -14.57 -2.59
CA LYS A 215 14.10 -15.72 -2.93
C LYS A 215 14.04 -15.97 -4.43
N VAL A 216 13.92 -14.93 -5.24
CA VAL A 216 13.93 -15.05 -6.70
C VAL A 216 15.25 -15.61 -7.18
N LEU A 217 16.38 -15.13 -6.67
CA LEU A 217 17.70 -15.65 -7.01
C LEU A 217 17.84 -17.13 -6.61
N GLU A 218 17.33 -17.52 -5.47
CA GLU A 218 17.30 -18.91 -5.04
C GLU A 218 16.49 -19.80 -5.99
N GLN A 219 15.32 -19.34 -6.42
CA GLN A 219 14.47 -20.04 -7.39
C GLN A 219 15.18 -20.23 -8.74
N ILE A 220 15.84 -19.18 -9.23
CA ILE A 220 16.59 -19.24 -10.50
C ILE A 220 17.81 -20.15 -10.38
N ALA A 221 18.57 -20.01 -9.29
CA ALA A 221 19.74 -20.85 -9.03
C ALA A 221 19.36 -22.34 -8.93
N ALA A 222 18.25 -22.66 -8.31
CA ALA A 222 17.75 -24.04 -8.25
C ALA A 222 17.46 -24.62 -9.63
N GLN A 223 16.91 -23.85 -10.55
CA GLN A 223 16.69 -24.26 -11.94
C GLN A 223 18.01 -24.45 -12.69
N MET A 224 19.00 -23.58 -12.46
CA MET A 224 20.34 -23.74 -13.06
C MET A 224 21.01 -25.00 -12.57
N GLN A 225 20.98 -25.32 -11.30
CA GLN A 225 21.52 -26.55 -10.72
C GLN A 225 20.81 -27.81 -11.23
N ALA A 226 19.50 -27.72 -11.42
CA ALA A 226 18.70 -28.81 -11.99
C ALA A 226 18.85 -28.94 -13.52
N ARG A 227 19.70 -28.13 -14.15
CA ARG A 227 19.92 -28.07 -15.61
C ARG A 227 18.66 -27.76 -16.42
N LYS A 228 17.71 -27.04 -15.81
CA LYS A 228 16.46 -26.60 -16.47
C LYS A 228 16.57 -25.23 -17.13
N LEU A 229 17.70 -24.54 -16.92
CA LEU A 229 17.94 -23.19 -17.42
C LEU A 229 19.32 -23.10 -18.11
N PRO A 230 19.57 -23.92 -19.18
CA PRO A 230 20.90 -23.98 -19.80
C PRO A 230 21.28 -22.70 -20.55
N MET A 231 20.31 -21.83 -20.88
CA MET A 231 20.53 -20.58 -21.59
C MET A 231 21.09 -19.46 -20.70
N VAL A 232 21.12 -19.63 -19.40
CA VAL A 232 21.70 -18.67 -18.45
C VAL A 232 23.06 -19.18 -17.97
N ALA A 233 24.09 -18.37 -18.16
CA ALA A 233 25.46 -18.71 -17.79
C ALA A 233 25.78 -18.32 -16.36
N ASP A 234 25.26 -17.18 -15.90
CA ASP A 234 25.58 -16.62 -14.57
C ASP A 234 24.41 -15.82 -14.02
N LEU A 235 24.36 -15.73 -12.69
CA LEU A 235 23.35 -15.03 -11.93
C LEU A 235 24.04 -14.25 -10.82
N ARG A 236 23.80 -12.93 -10.75
CA ARG A 236 24.43 -12.05 -9.77
C ARG A 236 23.42 -11.15 -9.09
N ASP A 237 23.64 -10.86 -7.83
CA ASP A 237 22.97 -9.80 -7.09
C ASP A 237 23.90 -8.59 -7.02
N GLU A 238 23.56 -7.55 -7.76
CA GLU A 238 24.27 -6.29 -7.77
C GLU A 238 23.49 -5.17 -7.07
N SER A 239 22.51 -5.55 -6.24
CA SER A 239 21.70 -4.60 -5.47
C SER A 239 22.56 -3.87 -4.43
N ASP A 240 22.32 -2.57 -4.29
CA ASP A 240 22.97 -1.70 -3.31
C ASP A 240 21.99 -0.61 -2.82
N HIS A 241 22.47 0.37 -2.07
CA HIS A 241 21.63 1.45 -1.55
C HIS A 241 21.13 2.44 -2.63
N GLU A 242 21.85 2.57 -3.75
CA GLU A 242 21.45 3.39 -4.90
C GLU A 242 20.49 2.62 -5.82
N HIS A 243 20.69 1.31 -5.93
CA HIS A 243 19.90 0.39 -6.73
C HIS A 243 19.39 -0.74 -5.83
N PRO A 244 18.29 -0.53 -5.10
CA PRO A 244 17.79 -1.49 -4.10
C PRO A 244 17.44 -2.86 -4.68
N THR A 245 17.09 -2.89 -5.97
CA THR A 245 16.88 -4.13 -6.73
C THR A 245 17.67 -4.07 -8.01
N ARG A 246 18.70 -4.89 -8.12
CA ARG A 246 19.50 -5.06 -9.33
C ARG A 246 19.96 -6.51 -9.42
N LEU A 247 19.13 -7.34 -10.03
CA LEU A 247 19.41 -8.76 -10.24
C LEU A 247 19.84 -8.95 -11.69
N VAL A 248 21.01 -9.54 -11.91
CA VAL A 248 21.62 -9.66 -13.23
C VAL A 248 21.66 -11.12 -13.65
N LEU A 249 21.05 -11.42 -14.81
CA LEU A 249 21.15 -12.68 -15.49
C LEU A 249 22.02 -12.53 -16.73
N VAL A 250 23.07 -13.32 -16.83
CA VAL A 250 23.97 -13.33 -17.98
C VAL A 250 23.60 -14.49 -18.91
N PRO A 251 23.10 -14.22 -20.12
CA PRO A 251 22.85 -15.27 -21.11
C PRO A 251 24.16 -15.94 -21.51
N ARG A 252 24.10 -17.22 -21.89
CA ARG A 252 25.26 -17.98 -22.30
C ARG A 252 25.87 -17.51 -23.63
N SER A 253 25.04 -16.90 -24.49
CA SER A 253 25.48 -16.25 -25.73
C SER A 253 24.53 -15.13 -26.11
N ASN A 254 24.97 -14.22 -26.98
CA ASN A 254 24.14 -13.16 -27.53
C ASN A 254 23.09 -13.62 -28.56
N ARG A 255 23.06 -14.91 -28.91
CA ARG A 255 22.04 -15.54 -29.74
C ARG A 255 20.78 -15.96 -28.98
N ILE A 256 20.81 -15.90 -27.63
CA ILE A 256 19.69 -16.29 -26.80
C ILE A 256 18.64 -15.20 -26.82
N GLU A 257 17.38 -15.59 -27.08
CA GLU A 257 16.25 -14.69 -27.02
C GLU A 257 15.86 -14.43 -25.56
N VAL A 258 16.08 -13.20 -25.12
CA VAL A 258 15.78 -12.75 -23.75
C VAL A 258 14.31 -12.92 -23.42
N ASP A 259 13.41 -12.59 -24.34
CA ASP A 259 11.97 -12.69 -24.10
C ASP A 259 11.52 -14.13 -23.81
N ALA A 260 12.13 -15.11 -24.48
CA ALA A 260 11.84 -16.52 -24.22
C ALA A 260 12.32 -16.97 -22.83
N VAL A 261 13.51 -16.52 -22.40
CA VAL A 261 14.04 -16.77 -21.07
C VAL A 261 13.14 -16.14 -20.01
N MET A 262 12.77 -14.89 -20.20
CA MET A 262 11.91 -14.18 -19.25
C MET A 262 10.50 -14.76 -19.17
N SER A 263 9.92 -15.17 -20.29
CA SER A 263 8.62 -15.87 -20.31
C SER A 263 8.65 -17.17 -19.51
N HIS A 264 9.72 -17.93 -19.62
CA HIS A 264 9.92 -19.14 -18.81
C HIS A 264 10.03 -18.79 -17.31
N LEU A 265 10.81 -17.77 -16.97
CA LEU A 265 11.00 -17.35 -15.56
C LEU A 265 9.73 -16.77 -14.98
N PHE A 266 8.95 -16.02 -15.72
CA PHE A 266 7.63 -15.54 -15.28
C PHE A 266 6.66 -16.68 -14.97
N ALA A 267 6.72 -17.77 -15.74
CA ALA A 267 5.87 -18.94 -15.53
C ALA A 267 6.33 -19.82 -14.34
N THR A 268 7.60 -19.74 -13.94
CA THR A 268 8.22 -20.71 -13.02
C THR A 268 8.78 -20.10 -11.73
N THR A 269 8.78 -18.79 -11.60
CA THR A 269 9.32 -18.10 -10.43
C THR A 269 8.39 -16.98 -9.96
N ASP A 270 8.71 -16.36 -8.82
CA ASP A 270 8.00 -15.19 -8.30
C ASP A 270 8.31 -13.87 -9.05
N LEU A 271 9.00 -13.94 -10.19
CA LEU A 271 9.12 -12.80 -11.11
C LEU A 271 7.78 -12.40 -11.73
N GLU A 272 6.82 -13.30 -11.79
CA GLU A 272 5.40 -13.00 -11.96
C GLU A 272 4.63 -13.52 -10.78
N ARG A 273 3.72 -12.71 -10.25
CA ARG A 273 2.89 -13.08 -9.12
C ARG A 273 1.45 -12.67 -9.32
N THR A 274 0.53 -13.51 -8.87
CA THR A 274 -0.90 -13.23 -8.89
C THR A 274 -1.34 -12.74 -7.51
N TYR A 275 -2.08 -11.63 -7.50
CA TYR A 275 -2.67 -11.05 -6.28
C TYR A 275 -4.19 -11.15 -6.38
N ARG A 276 -4.80 -11.70 -5.35
CA ARG A 276 -6.26 -11.70 -5.24
C ARG A 276 -6.74 -10.30 -4.89
N VAL A 277 -7.85 -9.89 -5.48
CA VAL A 277 -8.56 -8.65 -5.15
C VAL A 277 -9.96 -8.98 -4.65
N ASN A 278 -10.30 -8.39 -3.52
CA ASN A 278 -11.62 -8.48 -2.91
C ASN A 278 -11.92 -7.15 -2.22
N LEU A 279 -12.73 -6.32 -2.87
CA LEU A 279 -13.09 -5.00 -2.36
C LEU A 279 -14.24 -5.11 -1.33
N ASN A 280 -13.99 -5.89 -0.29
CA ASN A 280 -14.89 -6.06 0.82
C ASN A 280 -14.64 -4.94 1.84
N VAL A 281 -15.61 -4.05 1.98
CA VAL A 281 -15.51 -2.84 2.80
C VAL A 281 -16.71 -2.68 3.72
N ILE A 282 -16.51 -1.97 4.82
CA ILE A 282 -17.60 -1.50 5.66
C ILE A 282 -18.12 -0.20 5.07
N GLY A 283 -19.38 -0.22 4.59
CA GLY A 283 -19.99 0.94 3.99
C GLY A 283 -20.44 2.00 4.99
N ILE A 284 -21.04 3.07 4.49
CA ILE A 284 -21.62 4.14 5.31
C ILE A 284 -22.79 3.66 6.19
N ASP A 285 -23.39 2.53 5.85
CA ASP A 285 -24.42 1.84 6.64
C ASP A 285 -23.84 0.99 7.79
N GLY A 286 -22.52 0.94 7.93
CA GLY A 286 -21.81 0.16 8.95
C GLY A 286 -21.73 -1.35 8.67
N ARG A 287 -22.12 -1.80 7.47
CA ARG A 287 -22.16 -3.22 7.09
C ARG A 287 -21.05 -3.58 6.11
N PRO A 288 -20.42 -4.75 6.28
CA PRO A 288 -19.45 -5.24 5.31
C PRO A 288 -20.16 -5.73 4.04
N ALA A 289 -19.61 -5.37 2.89
CA ALA A 289 -20.07 -5.86 1.59
C ALA A 289 -18.95 -5.70 0.55
N VAL A 290 -18.94 -6.59 -0.43
CA VAL A 290 -18.08 -6.43 -1.61
C VAL A 290 -18.72 -5.39 -2.52
N LYS A 291 -17.96 -4.35 -2.86
CA LYS A 291 -18.46 -3.18 -3.60
C LYS A 291 -17.62 -2.92 -4.84
N SER A 292 -18.26 -2.34 -5.86
CA SER A 292 -17.56 -1.82 -7.02
C SER A 292 -16.72 -0.58 -6.67
N LEU A 293 -15.74 -0.27 -7.50
CA LEU A 293 -14.97 0.97 -7.36
C LEU A 293 -15.88 2.21 -7.35
N LEU A 294 -16.89 2.22 -8.22
CA LEU A 294 -17.86 3.31 -8.30
C LEU A 294 -18.62 3.51 -6.99
N THR A 295 -19.12 2.42 -6.39
CA THR A 295 -19.84 2.47 -5.12
C THR A 295 -18.95 2.95 -3.98
N ILE A 296 -17.71 2.48 -3.91
CA ILE A 296 -16.74 2.92 -2.90
C ILE A 296 -16.50 4.42 -2.99
N LEU A 297 -16.27 4.96 -4.19
CA LEU A 297 -16.04 6.40 -4.38
C LEU A 297 -17.28 7.24 -4.12
N LYS A 298 -18.47 6.76 -4.50
CA LYS A 298 -19.75 7.44 -4.19
C LYS A 298 -19.98 7.53 -2.69
N GLU A 299 -19.79 6.46 -1.96
CA GLU A 299 -19.93 6.44 -0.50
C GLU A 299 -18.88 7.32 0.18
N TRP A 300 -17.65 7.31 -0.32
CA TRP A 300 -16.62 8.21 0.21
C TRP A 300 -16.97 9.69 -0.02
N LEU A 301 -17.54 10.04 -1.18
CA LEU A 301 -18.01 11.41 -1.45
C LEU A 301 -19.14 11.82 -0.50
N VAL A 302 -20.07 10.94 -0.18
CA VAL A 302 -21.12 11.20 0.82
C VAL A 302 -20.48 11.50 2.18
N PHE A 303 -19.54 10.67 2.62
CA PHE A 303 -18.78 10.88 3.84
C PHE A 303 -18.00 12.21 3.81
N ARG A 304 -17.28 12.50 2.75
CA ARG A 304 -16.47 13.71 2.64
C ARG A 304 -17.33 14.99 2.65
N LYS A 305 -18.43 14.98 1.95
CA LYS A 305 -19.38 16.09 1.94
C LYS A 305 -19.95 16.38 3.34
N ALA A 306 -20.32 15.34 4.07
CA ALA A 306 -20.80 15.46 5.44
C ALA A 306 -19.70 16.00 6.38
N THR A 307 -18.46 15.54 6.22
CA THR A 307 -17.29 15.99 6.98
C THR A 307 -17.00 17.47 6.75
N VAL A 308 -17.03 17.92 5.50
CA VAL A 308 -16.82 19.36 5.15
C VAL A 308 -17.91 20.23 5.74
N LYS A 309 -19.17 19.81 5.68
CA LYS A 309 -20.29 20.53 6.31
C LYS A 309 -20.08 20.68 7.81
N ARG A 310 -19.70 19.61 8.50
CA ARG A 310 -19.40 19.64 9.96
C ARG A 310 -18.26 20.60 10.27
N ARG A 311 -17.20 20.58 9.48
CA ARG A 311 -16.05 21.48 9.64
C ARG A 311 -16.47 22.95 9.50
N LEU A 312 -17.25 23.25 8.48
CA LEU A 312 -17.71 24.62 8.22
C LEU A 312 -18.67 25.11 9.32
N ALA A 313 -19.58 24.27 9.79
CA ALA A 313 -20.46 24.58 10.91
C ALA A 313 -19.68 24.87 12.19
N TYR A 314 -18.66 24.06 12.49
CA TYR A 314 -17.77 24.28 13.63
C TYR A 314 -17.02 25.61 13.52
N ARG A 315 -16.50 25.95 12.36
CA ARG A 315 -15.78 27.22 12.13
C ARG A 315 -16.70 28.41 12.25
N LEU A 316 -17.92 28.31 11.71
CA LEU A 316 -18.93 29.37 11.80
C LEU A 316 -19.27 29.66 13.27
N ASP A 317 -19.60 28.63 14.04
CA ASP A 317 -19.90 28.77 15.48
C ASP A 317 -18.76 29.45 16.26
N ARG A 318 -17.51 29.17 15.90
CA ARG A 318 -16.36 29.81 16.55
C ARG A 318 -16.12 31.27 16.14
N VAL A 319 -16.54 31.64 14.96
CA VAL A 319 -16.42 33.04 14.48
C VAL A 319 -17.55 33.91 15.05
N GLU A 320 -18.74 33.33 15.27
CA GLU A 320 -19.90 34.01 15.82
C GLU A 320 -19.83 34.23 17.34
N ARG A 321 -18.98 33.49 18.06
CA ARG A 321 -18.71 33.64 19.46
C ARG A 321 -17.64 34.70 19.75
#